data_6eb89ebec95beb73a2f2cf5148921964
#
_entry.id   6eb89ebec95beb73a2f2cf5148921964
#
_cell.length_a   1.000
_cell.length_b   1.000
_cell.length_c   1.000
_cell.angle_alpha   90.00
_cell.angle_beta   90.00
_cell.angle_gamma   90.00
#
_symmetry.space_group_name_H-M   'P 1'
#
loop_
_entity.id
_entity.type
_entity.pdbx_description
1 polymer ?
#
loop_
_entity_poly.entity_id
_entity_poly.type
_entity_poly.pdbx_seq_one_letter_code
_entity_poly.pdbx_strand_id
1 'polypeptide(L)'
;MKKSSDFEIIKGKQPILFSAPHVYNHKRPSLSSKYKQSEPWTEYILKNICLESQSYGIYTTRELDYDPNYYKITENEYKKNVRDLIKKKKIKYFFDIHGLSDEHQYDFGIYYVNRYSNSKKLAYALADALNKGSLRNCLIQILNIPVGKQEPLTQFASSELKVPSIQIEISRYIRERDNLREGVIKNFCEFLTTLD
;
A
#
# COMPACT_ATOMS: atom_id res chain seq x y z
N MET A 1 -31.96 -0.35 -3.56
CA MET A 1 -30.61 -0.39 -4.15
C MET A 1 -29.61 -0.72 -3.04
N LYS A 2 -28.82 -1.79 -3.13
CA LYS A 2 -27.71 -2.03 -2.19
C LYS A 2 -26.70 -0.89 -2.39
N LYS A 3 -26.39 -0.13 -1.32
CA LYS A 3 -25.30 0.84 -1.33
C LYS A 3 -24.04 0.11 -1.78
N SER A 4 -23.40 0.53 -2.87
CA SER A 4 -22.10 -0.03 -3.25
C SER A 4 -21.12 0.17 -2.08
N SER A 5 -20.37 -0.84 -1.75
CA SER A 5 -19.36 -0.75 -0.70
C SER A 5 -18.31 0.29 -1.09
N ASP A 6 -17.77 1.03 -0.13
CA ASP A 6 -16.71 2.04 -0.34
C ASP A 6 -15.37 1.40 -0.74
N PHE A 7 -15.27 0.11 -0.55
CA PHE A 7 -14.07 -0.68 -0.84
C PHE A 7 -14.44 -2.12 -1.18
N GLU A 8 -13.54 -2.80 -1.85
CA GLU A 8 -13.61 -4.21 -2.19
C GLU A 8 -12.48 -5.00 -1.52
N ILE A 9 -12.78 -6.26 -1.18
CA ILE A 9 -11.84 -7.17 -0.55
C ILE A 9 -11.59 -8.36 -1.48
N ILE A 10 -10.32 -8.56 -1.83
CA ILE A 10 -9.85 -9.75 -2.55
C ILE A 10 -9.53 -10.83 -1.53
N LYS A 11 -10.11 -12.00 -1.72
CA LYS A 11 -9.84 -13.17 -0.87
C LYS A 11 -8.56 -13.87 -1.35
N GLY A 12 -7.67 -14.16 -0.42
CA GLY A 12 -6.43 -14.89 -0.65
C GLY A 12 -6.32 -16.14 0.23
N LYS A 13 -5.18 -16.82 0.11
CA LYS A 13 -4.78 -17.97 0.94
C LYS A 13 -3.51 -17.68 1.73
N GLN A 14 -2.63 -16.85 1.18
CA GLN A 14 -1.37 -16.48 1.83
C GLN A 14 -1.61 -15.48 2.97
N PRO A 15 -0.84 -15.52 4.06
CA PRO A 15 -1.00 -14.61 5.19
C PRO A 15 -0.42 -13.21 4.92
N ILE A 16 -0.71 -12.67 3.76
CA ILE A 16 -0.21 -11.40 3.25
C ILE A 16 -1.41 -10.55 2.85
N LEU A 17 -1.41 -9.27 3.23
CA LEU A 17 -2.45 -8.30 2.89
C LEU A 17 -1.87 -7.11 2.15
N PHE A 18 -2.45 -6.80 1.00
CA PHE A 18 -2.21 -5.59 0.24
C PHE A 18 -3.35 -4.59 0.43
N SER A 19 -3.01 -3.30 0.42
CA SER A 19 -3.95 -2.18 0.48
C SER A 19 -3.66 -1.18 -0.64
N ALA A 20 -4.71 -0.60 -1.23
CA ALA A 20 -4.65 0.57 -2.11
C ALA A 20 -5.78 1.54 -1.72
N PRO A 21 -5.53 2.43 -0.74
CA PRO A 21 -6.59 3.26 -0.15
C PRO A 21 -6.97 4.47 -1.00
N HIS A 22 -6.16 4.86 -1.99
CA HIS A 22 -6.29 6.10 -2.74
C HIS A 22 -6.55 5.89 -4.25
N VAL A 23 -7.17 4.78 -4.63
CA VAL A 23 -7.54 4.52 -6.04
C VAL A 23 -8.40 5.66 -6.62
N TYR A 24 -9.25 6.25 -5.80
CA TYR A 24 -10.12 7.37 -6.14
C TYR A 24 -9.78 8.63 -5.35
N ASN A 25 -10.32 9.77 -5.79
CA ASN A 25 -10.22 11.01 -5.03
C ASN A 25 -10.76 10.85 -3.61
N HIS A 26 -10.15 11.55 -2.66
CA HIS A 26 -10.56 11.49 -1.27
C HIS A 26 -10.33 12.80 -0.55
N LYS A 27 -11.14 13.10 0.47
CA LYS A 27 -10.98 14.29 1.30
C LYS A 27 -9.85 14.07 2.30
N ARG A 28 -8.96 15.07 2.38
CA ARG A 28 -7.92 15.14 3.39
C ARG A 28 -8.09 16.40 4.23
N PRO A 29 -8.13 16.33 5.57
CA PRO A 29 -8.34 17.49 6.44
C PRO A 29 -7.34 18.62 6.24
N SER A 30 -6.09 18.30 5.86
CA SER A 30 -5.03 19.29 5.60
C SER A 30 -5.23 20.10 4.32
N LEU A 31 -6.20 19.76 3.47
CA LEU A 31 -6.41 20.39 2.15
C LEU A 31 -7.64 21.30 2.09
N SER A 32 -8.08 21.89 3.20
CA SER A 32 -9.16 22.92 3.23
C SER A 32 -10.34 22.56 2.32
N SER A 33 -11.03 21.46 2.56
CA SER A 33 -12.19 20.97 1.80
C SER A 33 -11.92 20.48 0.35
N LYS A 34 -10.70 20.53 -0.13
CA LYS A 34 -10.37 19.97 -1.45
C LYS A 34 -10.11 18.47 -1.37
N TYR A 35 -10.46 17.79 -2.47
CA TYR A 35 -10.09 16.39 -2.64
C TYR A 35 -8.62 16.27 -3.04
N LYS A 36 -7.92 15.31 -2.45
CA LYS A 36 -6.65 14.83 -2.99
C LYS A 36 -6.95 13.98 -4.22
N GLN A 37 -6.15 14.14 -5.27
CA GLN A 37 -6.30 13.38 -6.50
C GLN A 37 -6.08 11.89 -6.28
N SER A 38 -6.77 11.09 -7.09
CA SER A 38 -6.62 9.65 -7.17
C SER A 38 -5.19 9.24 -7.57
N GLU A 39 -4.85 8.03 -7.21
CA GLU A 39 -3.58 7.37 -7.53
C GLU A 39 -3.83 6.24 -8.55
N PRO A 40 -4.02 6.57 -9.86
CA PRO A 40 -4.41 5.60 -10.86
C PRO A 40 -3.41 4.45 -11.00
N TRP A 41 -3.91 3.27 -11.40
CA TRP A 41 -3.17 2.03 -11.59
C TRP A 41 -2.72 1.31 -10.30
N THR A 42 -2.84 1.93 -9.13
CA THR A 42 -2.54 1.26 -7.85
C THR A 42 -3.45 0.05 -7.62
N GLU A 43 -4.74 0.17 -7.99
CA GLU A 43 -5.68 -0.96 -7.98
C GLU A 43 -5.26 -2.09 -8.92
N TYR A 44 -4.85 -1.76 -10.15
CA TYR A 44 -4.40 -2.76 -11.12
C TYR A 44 -3.20 -3.54 -10.59
N ILE A 45 -2.19 -2.84 -10.09
CA ILE A 45 -1.00 -3.45 -9.49
C ILE A 45 -1.39 -4.39 -8.34
N LEU A 46 -2.20 -3.89 -7.40
CA LEU A 46 -2.67 -4.67 -6.25
C LEU A 46 -3.41 -5.93 -6.69
N LYS A 47 -4.37 -5.80 -7.62
CA LYS A 47 -5.19 -6.93 -8.08
C LYS A 47 -4.34 -8.04 -8.69
N ASN A 48 -3.38 -7.70 -9.55
CA ASN A 48 -2.54 -8.68 -10.21
C ASN A 48 -1.56 -9.34 -9.23
N ILE A 49 -0.94 -8.58 -8.32
CA ILE A 49 -0.13 -9.17 -7.25
C ILE A 49 -0.96 -10.14 -6.40
N CYS A 50 -2.16 -9.73 -5.98
CA CYS A 50 -3.04 -10.60 -5.18
C CYS A 50 -3.45 -11.87 -5.91
N LEU A 51 -3.73 -11.77 -7.21
CA LEU A 51 -4.11 -12.92 -8.04
C LEU A 51 -2.96 -13.92 -8.17
N GLU A 52 -1.78 -13.46 -8.53
CA GLU A 52 -0.62 -14.31 -8.76
C GLU A 52 -0.08 -14.92 -7.46
N SER A 53 0.02 -14.12 -6.40
CA SER A 53 0.54 -14.57 -5.10
C SER A 53 -0.48 -15.23 -4.20
N GLN A 54 -1.77 -15.24 -4.58
CA GLN A 54 -2.88 -15.68 -3.73
C GLN A 54 -2.97 -14.92 -2.39
N SER A 55 -2.54 -13.67 -2.36
CA SER A 55 -2.61 -12.78 -1.19
C SER A 55 -3.99 -12.15 -1.03
N TYR A 56 -4.29 -11.67 0.18
CA TYR A 56 -5.48 -10.84 0.41
C TYR A 56 -5.23 -9.42 -0.10
N GLY A 57 -6.30 -8.75 -0.55
CA GLY A 57 -6.27 -7.35 -0.97
C GLY A 57 -7.46 -6.56 -0.45
N ILE A 58 -7.29 -5.26 -0.27
CA ILE A 58 -8.37 -4.30 -0.01
C ILE A 58 -8.06 -3.01 -0.76
N TYR A 59 -9.05 -2.45 -1.47
CA TYR A 59 -8.87 -1.20 -2.22
C TYR A 59 -10.19 -0.42 -2.29
N THR A 60 -10.10 0.91 -2.43
CA THR A 60 -11.30 1.76 -2.56
C THR A 60 -11.94 1.61 -3.94
N THR A 61 -13.28 1.69 -4.00
CA THR A 61 -14.07 1.49 -5.22
C THR A 61 -14.78 2.75 -5.69
N ARG A 62 -14.66 3.84 -4.95
CA ARG A 62 -15.24 5.14 -5.26
C ARG A 62 -14.56 6.26 -4.49
N GLU A 63 -14.91 7.49 -4.84
CA GLU A 63 -14.51 8.68 -4.11
C GLU A 63 -14.98 8.63 -2.65
N LEU A 64 -14.09 9.01 -1.73
CA LEU A 64 -14.34 9.02 -0.29
C LEU A 64 -14.37 10.45 0.25
N ASP A 65 -15.26 10.70 1.20
CA ASP A 65 -15.32 11.95 1.96
C ASP A 65 -14.35 11.97 3.15
N TYR A 66 -13.49 10.96 3.27
CA TYR A 66 -12.42 10.85 4.26
C TYR A 66 -11.16 10.23 3.65
N ASP A 67 -10.02 10.38 4.32
CA ASP A 67 -8.75 9.76 3.94
C ASP A 67 -8.47 8.55 4.84
N PRO A 68 -8.40 7.32 4.27
CA PRO A 68 -8.09 6.11 5.05
C PRO A 68 -6.77 6.17 5.81
N ASN A 69 -5.81 6.96 5.35
CA ASN A 69 -4.51 7.16 5.98
C ASN A 69 -4.46 8.31 6.98
N TYR A 70 -5.55 9.01 7.22
CA TYR A 70 -5.54 10.18 8.09
C TYR A 70 -6.30 9.98 9.39
N TYR A 71 -7.51 9.40 9.30
CA TYR A 71 -8.41 9.29 10.43
C TYR A 71 -8.06 8.11 11.35
N LYS A 72 -8.41 8.25 12.64
CA LYS A 72 -8.31 7.16 13.60
C LYS A 72 -9.26 6.03 13.23
N ILE A 73 -9.00 4.85 13.77
CA ILE A 73 -9.78 3.64 13.48
C ILE A 73 -11.27 3.79 13.83
N THR A 74 -11.62 4.57 14.83
CA THR A 74 -13.00 4.82 15.25
C THR A 74 -13.86 5.50 14.20
N GLU A 75 -13.22 6.29 13.32
CA GLU A 75 -13.86 7.13 12.29
C GLU A 75 -13.59 6.62 10.88
N ASN A 76 -12.98 5.45 10.74
CA ASN A 76 -12.42 4.98 9.47
C ASN A 76 -12.79 3.52 9.23
N GLU A 77 -13.84 3.31 8.43
CA GLU A 77 -14.32 1.96 8.09
C GLU A 77 -13.30 1.15 7.30
N TYR A 78 -12.52 1.78 6.43
CA TYR A 78 -11.47 1.12 5.69
C TYR A 78 -10.42 0.54 6.66
N LYS A 79 -9.93 1.34 7.61
CA LYS A 79 -8.95 0.93 8.62
C LYS A 79 -9.50 -0.18 9.53
N LYS A 80 -10.80 -0.14 9.88
CA LYS A 80 -11.47 -1.22 10.63
C LYS A 80 -11.41 -2.54 9.87
N ASN A 81 -11.66 -2.51 8.56
CA ASN A 81 -11.60 -3.71 7.73
C ASN A 81 -10.19 -4.24 7.56
N VAL A 82 -9.17 -3.37 7.42
CA VAL A 82 -7.75 -3.76 7.44
C VAL A 82 -7.42 -4.48 8.75
N ARG A 83 -7.81 -3.91 9.91
CA ARG A 83 -7.64 -4.55 11.22
C ARG A 83 -8.28 -5.94 11.28
N ASP A 84 -9.52 -6.02 10.83
CA ASP A 84 -10.31 -7.26 10.90
C ASP A 84 -9.73 -8.34 9.99
N LEU A 85 -9.27 -7.99 8.79
CA LEU A 85 -8.54 -8.90 7.91
C LEU A 85 -7.26 -9.39 8.58
N ILE A 86 -6.44 -8.48 9.09
CA ILE A 86 -5.18 -8.84 9.76
C ILE A 86 -5.42 -9.84 10.88
N LYS A 87 -6.39 -9.56 11.76
CA LYS A 87 -6.68 -10.44 12.90
C LYS A 87 -7.31 -11.78 12.49
N LYS A 88 -8.37 -11.74 11.66
CA LYS A 88 -9.15 -12.95 11.28
C LYS A 88 -8.37 -13.89 10.36
N LYS A 89 -7.50 -13.34 9.49
CA LYS A 89 -6.71 -14.12 8.54
C LYS A 89 -5.29 -14.38 9.01
N LYS A 90 -4.92 -13.94 10.22
CA LYS A 90 -3.59 -14.10 10.82
C LYS A 90 -2.49 -13.59 9.87
N ILE A 91 -2.71 -12.41 9.31
CA ILE A 91 -1.79 -11.79 8.35
C ILE A 91 -0.42 -11.58 9.02
N LYS A 92 0.62 -12.00 8.32
CA LYS A 92 2.03 -11.86 8.75
C LYS A 92 2.72 -10.63 8.18
N TYR A 93 2.28 -10.16 6.99
CA TYR A 93 2.88 -9.01 6.30
C TYR A 93 1.80 -8.10 5.71
N PHE A 94 2.01 -6.79 5.81
CA PHE A 94 1.10 -5.78 5.26
C PHE A 94 1.84 -4.82 4.33
N PHE A 95 1.31 -4.64 3.13
CA PHE A 95 1.84 -3.77 2.08
C PHE A 95 0.78 -2.75 1.66
N ASP A 96 1.11 -1.45 1.78
CA ASP A 96 0.21 -0.35 1.43
C ASP A 96 0.72 0.33 0.16
N ILE A 97 -0.02 0.18 -0.96
CA ILE A 97 0.40 0.65 -2.29
C ILE A 97 -0.19 2.03 -2.56
N HIS A 98 0.69 2.95 -2.90
CA HIS A 98 0.39 4.35 -3.20
C HIS A 98 1.01 4.82 -4.51
N GLY A 99 0.48 5.93 -5.01
CA GLY A 99 1.05 6.68 -6.12
C GLY A 99 1.89 7.85 -5.64
N LEU A 100 3.15 7.87 -6.05
CA LEU A 100 4.07 8.96 -5.82
C LEU A 100 3.73 10.16 -6.73
N SER A 101 3.81 11.36 -6.18
CA SER A 101 3.71 12.61 -6.94
C SER A 101 4.92 12.79 -7.85
N ASP A 102 4.70 13.39 -9.03
CA ASP A 102 5.76 13.69 -10.02
C ASP A 102 6.77 14.77 -9.53
N GLU A 103 6.50 15.40 -8.38
CA GLU A 103 7.41 16.38 -7.75
C GLU A 103 8.62 15.73 -7.08
N HIS A 104 8.57 14.42 -6.82
CA HIS A 104 9.67 13.69 -6.19
C HIS A 104 10.76 13.31 -7.21
N GLN A 105 12.01 13.35 -6.77
CA GLN A 105 13.18 13.03 -7.60
C GLN A 105 13.60 11.56 -7.50
N TYR A 106 12.69 10.67 -7.10
CA TYR A 106 12.91 9.23 -7.03
C TYR A 106 11.71 8.47 -7.57
N ASP A 107 11.94 7.23 -7.97
CA ASP A 107 10.96 6.40 -8.67
C ASP A 107 10.08 5.60 -7.72
N PHE A 108 10.68 5.16 -6.61
CA PHE A 108 9.99 4.48 -5.53
C PHE A 108 10.35 5.08 -4.17
N GLY A 109 9.35 5.29 -3.34
CA GLY A 109 9.50 5.53 -1.92
C GLY A 109 9.02 4.32 -1.12
N ILE A 110 9.90 3.70 -0.34
CA ILE A 110 9.51 2.62 0.57
C ILE A 110 9.58 3.12 1.99
N TYR A 111 8.42 3.27 2.62
CA TYR A 111 8.29 3.84 3.94
C TYR A 111 8.03 2.77 4.98
N TYR A 112 8.71 2.85 6.12
CA TYR A 112 8.55 1.94 7.25
C TYR A 112 8.56 2.68 8.60
N VAL A 113 8.07 2.04 9.66
CA VAL A 113 8.13 2.58 11.01
C VAL A 113 9.39 2.08 11.71
N ASN A 114 10.31 2.98 12.03
CA ASN A 114 11.65 2.66 12.51
C ASN A 114 11.68 1.83 13.82
N ARG A 115 10.65 1.93 14.65
CA ARG A 115 10.56 1.16 15.91
C ARG A 115 10.38 -0.34 15.71
N TYR A 116 10.07 -0.78 14.48
CA TYR A 116 9.78 -2.17 14.15
C TYR A 116 10.84 -2.71 13.19
N SER A 117 11.83 -3.38 13.74
CA SER A 117 13.00 -3.88 13.00
C SER A 117 12.64 -4.79 11.82
N ASN A 118 11.57 -5.56 11.93
CA ASN A 118 11.11 -6.43 10.84
C ASN A 118 10.55 -5.62 9.66
N SER A 119 9.87 -4.49 9.90
CA SER A 119 9.44 -3.59 8.83
C SER A 119 10.63 -2.97 8.09
N LYS A 120 11.70 -2.62 8.80
CA LYS A 120 12.94 -2.13 8.19
C LYS A 120 13.58 -3.20 7.29
N LYS A 121 13.74 -4.43 7.78
CA LYS A 121 14.29 -5.54 6.99
C LYS A 121 13.45 -5.80 5.74
N LEU A 122 12.12 -5.78 5.88
CA LEU A 122 11.17 -5.96 4.78
C LEU A 122 11.35 -4.86 3.70
N ALA A 123 11.53 -3.59 4.11
CA ALA A 123 11.73 -2.47 3.19
C ALA A 123 13.00 -2.62 2.34
N TYR A 124 14.11 -2.98 2.96
CA TYR A 124 15.38 -3.19 2.23
C TYR A 124 15.29 -4.40 1.29
N ALA A 125 14.74 -5.52 1.75
CA ALA A 125 14.58 -6.70 0.93
C ALA A 125 13.67 -6.47 -0.29
N LEU A 126 12.59 -5.69 -0.12
CA LEU A 126 11.74 -5.30 -1.25
C LEU A 126 12.47 -4.36 -2.22
N ALA A 127 13.25 -3.39 -1.72
CA ALA A 127 14.02 -2.48 -2.58
C ALA A 127 14.99 -3.25 -3.49
N ASP A 128 15.70 -4.22 -2.92
CA ASP A 128 16.62 -5.09 -3.68
C ASP A 128 15.86 -5.94 -4.72
N ALA A 129 14.67 -6.41 -4.37
CA ALA A 129 13.85 -7.21 -5.28
C ALA A 129 13.27 -6.36 -6.43
N LEU A 130 12.83 -5.14 -6.15
CA LEU A 130 12.28 -4.24 -7.17
C LEU A 130 13.33 -3.77 -8.19
N ASN A 131 14.59 -3.63 -7.78
CA ASN A 131 15.66 -3.12 -8.66
C ASN A 131 16.19 -4.18 -9.65
N LYS A 132 15.29 -4.84 -10.38
CA LYS A 132 15.61 -5.92 -11.32
C LYS A 132 14.82 -5.77 -12.63
N GLY A 133 15.28 -6.46 -13.67
CA GLY A 133 14.58 -6.53 -14.95
C GLY A 133 14.32 -5.15 -15.55
N SER A 134 13.08 -4.87 -15.93
CA SER A 134 12.64 -3.58 -16.49
C SER A 134 12.73 -2.41 -15.51
N LEU A 135 12.86 -2.69 -14.21
CA LEU A 135 13.01 -1.69 -13.14
C LEU A 135 14.46 -1.49 -12.70
N ARG A 136 15.42 -2.10 -13.39
CA ARG A 136 16.84 -1.93 -13.08
C ARG A 136 17.24 -0.46 -13.20
N ASN A 137 18.00 0.03 -12.21
CA ASN A 137 18.43 1.41 -12.07
C ASN A 137 17.33 2.43 -11.75
N CYS A 138 16.12 2.00 -11.42
CA CYS A 138 15.16 2.90 -10.78
C CYS A 138 15.71 3.40 -9.45
N LEU A 139 15.51 4.68 -9.16
CA LEU A 139 15.94 5.28 -7.91
C LEU A 139 14.93 4.95 -6.80
N ILE A 140 15.33 4.09 -5.89
CA ILE A 140 14.51 3.65 -4.76
C ILE A 140 15.00 4.32 -3.48
N GLN A 141 14.14 5.09 -2.82
CA GLN A 141 14.42 5.64 -1.50
C GLN A 141 13.71 4.86 -0.40
N ILE A 142 14.46 4.54 0.66
CA ILE A 142 13.93 3.88 1.86
C ILE A 142 13.85 4.93 2.97
N LEU A 143 12.64 5.17 3.46
CA LEU A 143 12.32 6.31 4.29
C LEU A 143 11.59 5.89 5.57
N ASN A 144 11.84 6.63 6.65
CA ASN A 144 11.04 6.49 7.87
C ASN A 144 9.71 7.25 7.74
N ILE A 145 8.63 6.64 8.21
CA ILE A 145 7.36 7.36 8.40
C ILE A 145 7.57 8.40 9.50
N PRO A 146 7.38 9.69 9.20
CA PRO A 146 7.53 10.73 10.22
C PRO A 146 6.47 10.57 11.31
N VAL A 147 6.87 10.78 12.55
CA VAL A 147 5.94 10.85 13.67
C VAL A 147 5.13 12.14 13.54
N GLY A 148 3.83 12.03 13.35
CA GLY A 148 2.95 13.17 13.09
C GLY A 148 1.54 12.96 13.66
N LYS A 149 0.64 13.87 13.31
CA LYS A 149 -0.79 13.79 13.69
C LYS A 149 -1.56 12.75 12.87
N GLN A 150 -1.01 12.35 11.74
CA GLN A 150 -1.58 11.31 10.87
C GLN A 150 -1.16 9.94 11.37
N GLU A 151 -2.02 8.97 11.21
CA GLU A 151 -1.72 7.57 11.47
C GLU A 151 -1.91 6.77 10.17
N PRO A 152 -0.90 6.71 9.29
CA PRO A 152 -0.96 5.89 8.09
C PRO A 152 -1.30 4.43 8.40
N LEU A 153 -1.92 3.72 7.46
CA LEU A 153 -2.28 2.31 7.61
C LEU A 153 -1.06 1.45 8.00
N THR A 154 0.10 1.74 7.41
CA THR A 154 1.36 1.07 7.74
C THR A 154 1.80 1.31 9.18
N GLN A 155 1.66 2.54 9.69
CA GLN A 155 1.95 2.83 11.10
C GLN A 155 0.97 2.09 12.01
N PHE A 156 -0.32 2.13 11.69
CA PHE A 156 -1.35 1.42 12.43
C PHE A 156 -1.09 -0.09 12.47
N ALA A 157 -0.80 -0.72 11.32
CA ALA A 157 -0.51 -2.15 11.25
C ALA A 157 0.74 -2.53 12.06
N SER A 158 1.82 -1.74 11.96
CA SER A 158 3.04 -1.98 12.74
C SER A 158 2.85 -1.72 14.23
N SER A 159 2.26 -0.57 14.59
CA SER A 159 2.19 -0.08 15.98
C SER A 159 1.16 -0.83 16.80
N GLU A 160 -0.07 -0.93 16.27
CA GLU A 160 -1.21 -1.45 17.01
C GLU A 160 -1.37 -2.97 16.82
N LEU A 161 -1.11 -3.46 15.61
CA LEU A 161 -1.36 -4.86 15.27
C LEU A 161 -0.10 -5.72 15.28
N LYS A 162 1.08 -5.11 15.43
CA LYS A 162 2.39 -5.78 15.50
C LYS A 162 2.73 -6.62 14.26
N VAL A 163 2.26 -6.18 13.10
CA VAL A 163 2.54 -6.83 11.81
C VAL A 163 3.62 -6.05 11.07
N PRO A 164 4.70 -6.69 10.60
CA PRO A 164 5.66 -6.07 9.70
C PRO A 164 4.96 -5.46 8.51
N SER A 165 5.14 -4.14 8.29
CA SER A 165 4.38 -3.40 7.29
C SER A 165 5.20 -2.27 6.68
N ILE A 166 4.99 -2.06 5.40
CA ILE A 166 5.61 -0.99 4.62
C ILE A 166 4.59 -0.33 3.70
N GLN A 167 4.79 0.96 3.46
CA GLN A 167 4.07 1.73 2.44
C GLN A 167 4.98 1.88 1.23
N ILE A 168 4.46 1.66 0.04
CA ILE A 168 5.19 1.76 -1.21
C ILE A 168 4.54 2.84 -2.07
N GLU A 169 5.29 3.89 -2.33
CA GLU A 169 4.94 4.97 -3.25
C GLU A 169 5.60 4.69 -4.60
N ILE A 170 4.82 4.63 -5.67
CA ILE A 170 5.28 4.29 -7.02
C ILE A 170 5.05 5.48 -7.94
N SER A 171 6.08 5.98 -8.60
CA SER A 171 5.95 7.13 -9.50
C SER A 171 4.94 6.86 -10.63
N ARG A 172 4.33 7.95 -11.09
CA ARG A 172 3.23 7.89 -12.04
C ARG A 172 3.63 7.22 -13.36
N TYR A 173 4.78 7.57 -13.91
CA TYR A 173 5.23 7.00 -15.19
C TYR A 173 5.48 5.48 -15.13
N ILE A 174 5.88 4.94 -13.95
CA ILE A 174 6.03 3.48 -13.75
C ILE A 174 4.65 2.82 -13.74
N ARG A 175 3.68 3.43 -13.08
CA ARG A 175 2.32 2.89 -13.03
C ARG A 175 1.60 2.94 -14.38
N GLU A 176 1.89 3.96 -15.21
CA GLU A 176 1.24 4.17 -16.51
C GLU A 176 1.85 3.34 -17.64
N ARG A 177 3.15 3.03 -17.59
CA ARG A 177 3.82 2.26 -18.65
C ARG A 177 3.70 0.77 -18.40
N ASP A 178 3.11 0.04 -19.34
CA ASP A 178 2.80 -1.38 -19.21
C ASP A 178 4.01 -2.23 -18.82
N ASN A 179 5.13 -2.09 -19.52
CA ASN A 179 6.33 -2.87 -19.26
C ASN A 179 6.94 -2.62 -17.87
N LEU A 180 6.83 -1.40 -17.35
CA LEU A 180 7.33 -1.06 -16.01
C LEU A 180 6.35 -1.53 -14.94
N ARG A 181 5.06 -1.35 -15.16
CA ARG A 181 4.00 -1.81 -14.25
C ARG A 181 4.01 -3.34 -14.10
N GLU A 182 4.15 -4.07 -15.21
CA GLU A 182 4.31 -5.53 -15.17
C GLU A 182 5.61 -5.94 -14.47
N GLY A 183 6.68 -5.16 -14.62
CA GLY A 183 7.91 -5.34 -13.86
C GLY A 183 7.70 -5.21 -12.35
N VAL A 184 6.88 -4.24 -11.90
CA VAL A 184 6.51 -4.10 -10.48
C VAL A 184 5.80 -5.35 -9.99
N ILE A 185 4.78 -5.81 -10.72
CA ILE A 185 3.97 -6.98 -10.35
C ILE A 185 4.86 -8.21 -10.25
N LYS A 186 5.63 -8.49 -11.30
CA LYS A 186 6.54 -9.65 -11.35
C LYS A 186 7.55 -9.64 -10.20
N ASN A 187 8.30 -8.54 -10.05
CA ASN A 187 9.34 -8.46 -9.03
C ASN A 187 8.75 -8.55 -7.62
N PHE A 188 7.55 -8.01 -7.42
CA PHE A 188 6.83 -8.15 -6.16
C PHE A 188 6.43 -9.60 -5.89
N CYS A 189 5.84 -10.29 -6.87
CA CYS A 189 5.45 -11.70 -6.73
C CYS A 189 6.65 -12.59 -6.45
N GLU A 190 7.79 -12.39 -7.15
CA GLU A 190 9.05 -13.09 -6.86
C GLU A 190 9.54 -12.82 -5.43
N PHE A 191 9.48 -11.56 -4.98
CA PHE A 191 9.84 -11.20 -3.60
C PHE A 191 8.98 -11.93 -2.57
N LEU A 192 7.66 -12.01 -2.79
CA LEU A 192 6.75 -12.66 -1.84
C LEU A 192 7.06 -14.15 -1.64
N THR A 193 7.65 -14.83 -2.63
CA THR A 193 8.08 -16.23 -2.47
C THR A 193 9.25 -16.41 -1.51
N THR A 194 9.93 -15.33 -1.13
CA THR A 194 11.06 -15.34 -0.19
C THR A 194 10.64 -15.07 1.26
N LEU A 195 9.35 -14.77 1.48
CA LEU A 195 8.80 -14.50 2.81
C LEU A 195 8.32 -15.80 3.47
N ASP A 196 8.74 -16.03 4.73
CA ASP A 196 8.35 -17.19 5.56
C ASP A 196 6.98 -17.00 6.26
#